data_f92d907a7a0df3e4cc7d36606f88d43d
#
_entry.id   f92d907a7a0df3e4cc7d36606f88d43d
#
_cell.length_a   1.000
_cell.length_b   1.000
_cell.length_c   1.000
_cell.angle_alpha   90.00
_cell.angle_beta   90.00
_cell.angle_gamma   90.00
#
_symmetry.space_group_name_H-M   'P 1'
#
loop_
_entity.id
_entity.type
_entity.pdbx_description
1 polymer ?
#
loop_
_entity_poly.entity_id
_entity_poly.type
_entity_poly.pdbx_seq_one_letter_code
_entity_poly.pdbx_strand_id
1 'polypeptide(L)'
;MKSAREKIMTILDKIIARKKEEIAFSKSKISINELKNSEFFGRETFSLKESVKSRNGIIAEFKKQSPSKGIINDKVAPLEIVTKYEEFGASGISILTDKDFFGGSFEDILSVRNSVNIPILRKDFMVDEYQFYEAKSIGADVILLIAACLSPTQV
;
A
#
# COMPACT_ATOMS: atom_id res chain seq x y z
N MET A 1 5.21 45.48 0.40
CA MET A 1 4.96 44.33 -0.49
C MET A 1 5.71 43.11 0.06
N LYS A 2 4.99 42.15 0.67
CA LYS A 2 5.61 40.90 1.12
C LYS A 2 5.73 39.98 -0.09
N SER A 3 6.96 39.68 -0.51
CA SER A 3 7.26 38.70 -1.53
C SER A 3 6.66 37.35 -1.10
N ALA A 4 5.73 36.81 -1.89
CA ALA A 4 5.30 35.43 -1.76
C ALA A 4 6.53 34.56 -2.11
N ARG A 5 7.18 34.00 -1.10
CA ARG A 5 8.16 32.93 -1.33
C ARG A 5 7.41 31.80 -2.03
N GLU A 6 7.73 31.51 -3.28
CA GLU A 6 7.31 30.31 -3.96
C GLU A 6 7.69 29.12 -3.07
N LYS A 7 6.69 28.40 -2.58
CA LYS A 7 6.90 27.22 -1.78
C LYS A 7 7.46 26.13 -2.71
N ILE A 8 8.74 25.80 -2.57
CA ILE A 8 9.37 24.73 -3.35
C ILE A 8 8.59 23.46 -3.06
N MET A 9 7.97 22.86 -4.08
CA MET A 9 7.26 21.59 -3.96
C MET A 9 8.24 20.48 -3.59
N THR A 10 7.98 19.81 -2.48
CA THR A 10 8.72 18.63 -2.06
C THR A 10 8.34 17.43 -2.91
N ILE A 11 9.15 16.36 -2.87
CA ILE A 11 8.77 15.10 -3.50
C ILE A 11 7.45 14.55 -2.94
N LEU A 12 7.20 14.72 -1.65
CA LEU A 12 5.95 14.32 -1.02
C LEU A 12 4.74 15.09 -1.56
N ASP A 13 4.86 16.41 -1.76
CA ASP A 13 3.81 17.22 -2.36
C ASP A 13 3.44 16.71 -3.77
N LYS A 14 4.45 16.34 -4.57
CA LYS A 14 4.25 15.77 -5.92
C LYS A 14 3.53 14.41 -5.86
N ILE A 15 3.94 13.54 -4.95
CA ILE A 15 3.31 12.23 -4.75
C ILE A 15 1.85 12.39 -4.35
N ILE A 16 1.56 13.27 -3.39
CA ILE A 16 0.18 13.52 -2.91
C ILE A 16 -0.69 14.08 -4.04
N ALA A 17 -0.17 15.05 -4.81
CA ALA A 17 -0.92 15.62 -5.93
C ALA A 17 -1.28 14.55 -6.95
N ARG A 18 -0.29 13.73 -7.35
CA ARG A 18 -0.50 12.61 -8.29
C ARG A 18 -1.48 11.57 -7.75
N LYS A 19 -1.36 11.22 -6.47
CA LYS A 19 -2.26 10.24 -5.83
C LYS A 19 -3.72 10.71 -5.83
N LYS A 20 -3.98 11.99 -5.61
CA LYS A 20 -5.34 12.55 -5.71
C LYS A 20 -5.94 12.41 -7.10
N GLU A 21 -5.13 12.60 -8.17
CA GLU A 21 -5.57 12.39 -9.55
C GLU A 21 -5.89 10.90 -9.81
N GLU A 22 -5.02 9.99 -9.36
CA GLU A 22 -5.24 8.55 -9.48
C GLU A 22 -6.55 8.12 -8.81
N ILE A 23 -6.80 8.60 -7.59
CA ILE A 23 -8.01 8.24 -6.84
C ILE A 23 -9.26 8.82 -7.52
N ALA A 24 -9.21 10.07 -8.00
CA ALA A 24 -10.32 10.66 -8.75
C ALA A 24 -10.66 9.84 -9.99
N PHE A 25 -9.62 9.36 -10.70
CA PHE A 25 -9.79 8.46 -11.85
C PHE A 25 -10.38 7.12 -11.42
N SER A 26 -9.84 6.46 -10.37
CA SER A 26 -10.33 5.18 -9.87
C SER A 26 -11.80 5.27 -9.46
N LYS A 27 -12.19 6.30 -8.72
CA LYS A 27 -13.58 6.56 -8.32
C LYS A 27 -14.53 6.70 -9.52
N SER A 28 -14.04 7.24 -10.62
CA SER A 28 -14.84 7.38 -11.85
C SER A 28 -15.05 6.05 -12.59
N LYS A 29 -14.23 5.04 -12.31
CA LYS A 29 -14.24 3.73 -12.98
C LYS A 29 -14.90 2.64 -12.17
N ILE A 30 -14.67 2.61 -10.86
CA ILE A 30 -15.12 1.54 -9.97
C ILE A 30 -15.78 2.19 -8.75
N SER A 31 -17.03 1.88 -8.51
CA SER A 31 -17.77 2.34 -7.34
C SER A 31 -17.36 1.57 -6.08
N ILE A 32 -17.60 2.16 -4.89
CA ILE A 32 -17.40 1.47 -3.62
C ILE A 32 -18.23 0.17 -3.54
N ASN A 33 -19.41 0.15 -4.14
CA ASN A 33 -20.25 -1.07 -4.16
C ASN A 33 -19.61 -2.19 -4.99
N GLU A 34 -18.96 -1.86 -6.12
CA GLU A 34 -18.22 -2.84 -6.92
C GLU A 34 -17.00 -3.35 -6.15
N LEU A 35 -16.26 -2.48 -5.46
CA LEU A 35 -15.15 -2.90 -4.59
C LEU A 35 -15.61 -3.86 -3.48
N LYS A 36 -16.79 -3.58 -2.88
CA LYS A 36 -17.39 -4.46 -1.86
C LYS A 36 -17.81 -5.83 -2.37
N ASN A 37 -18.03 -5.98 -3.66
CA ASN A 37 -18.36 -7.25 -4.31
C ASN A 37 -17.14 -8.01 -4.83
N SER A 38 -15.92 -7.53 -4.59
CA SER A 38 -14.68 -8.21 -4.99
C SER A 38 -14.43 -9.48 -4.15
N GLU A 39 -13.63 -10.39 -4.70
CA GLU A 39 -13.31 -11.69 -4.13
C GLU A 39 -12.83 -11.61 -2.67
N PHE A 40 -11.94 -10.67 -2.37
CA PHE A 40 -11.30 -10.58 -1.05
C PHE A 40 -12.03 -9.68 -0.06
N PHE A 41 -13.04 -8.91 -0.48
CA PHE A 41 -13.64 -7.90 0.40
C PHE A 41 -14.33 -8.52 1.63
N GLY A 42 -15.00 -9.67 1.43
CA GLY A 42 -15.67 -10.41 2.51
C GLY A 42 -14.74 -11.22 3.41
N ARG A 43 -13.46 -11.31 3.09
CA ARG A 43 -12.48 -12.10 3.85
C ARG A 43 -12.22 -11.46 5.22
N GLU A 44 -12.10 -12.27 6.26
CA GLU A 44 -11.59 -11.83 7.56
C GLU A 44 -10.11 -11.43 7.44
N THR A 45 -9.74 -10.31 8.04
CA THR A 45 -8.37 -9.79 8.00
C THR A 45 -7.50 -10.40 9.08
N PHE A 46 -6.24 -10.63 8.77
CA PHE A 46 -5.24 -11.01 9.76
C PHE A 46 -4.81 -9.78 10.58
N SER A 47 -4.73 -9.94 11.91
CA SER A 47 -4.27 -8.88 12.80
C SER A 47 -2.75 -8.76 12.78
N LEU A 48 -2.23 -7.64 12.26
CA LEU A 48 -0.79 -7.35 12.31
C LEU A 48 -0.30 -7.23 13.75
N LYS A 49 -1.10 -6.63 14.63
CA LYS A 49 -0.76 -6.49 16.06
C LYS A 49 -0.51 -7.84 16.72
N GLU A 50 -1.41 -8.79 16.51
CA GLU A 50 -1.26 -10.13 17.11
C GLU A 50 -0.14 -10.93 16.44
N SER A 51 0.02 -10.78 15.12
CA SER A 51 1.11 -11.45 14.40
C SER A 51 2.49 -10.95 14.83
N VAL A 52 2.66 -9.65 15.04
CA VAL A 52 3.92 -9.07 15.55
C VAL A 52 4.25 -9.59 16.95
N LYS A 53 3.25 -9.77 17.82
CA LYS A 53 3.44 -10.30 19.17
C LYS A 53 3.78 -11.79 19.21
N SER A 54 3.21 -12.57 18.31
CA SER A 54 3.32 -14.04 18.32
C SER A 54 4.43 -14.60 17.44
N ARG A 55 5.01 -13.78 16.56
CA ARG A 55 6.10 -14.14 15.64
C ARG A 55 7.39 -13.35 15.96
N ASN A 56 8.30 -13.21 15.00
CA ASN A 56 9.60 -12.55 15.18
C ASN A 56 9.56 -11.01 15.26
N GLY A 57 8.40 -10.38 15.05
CA GLY A 57 8.25 -8.92 15.12
C GLY A 57 8.69 -8.18 13.84
N ILE A 58 9.10 -8.89 12.79
CA ILE A 58 9.60 -8.30 11.53
C ILE A 58 8.46 -8.14 10.53
N ILE A 59 8.33 -6.94 9.95
CA ILE A 59 7.52 -6.67 8.76
C ILE A 59 8.48 -6.59 7.58
N ALA A 60 8.43 -7.56 6.68
CA ALA A 60 9.30 -7.62 5.51
C ALA A 60 8.69 -6.86 4.34
N GLU A 61 9.46 -6.00 3.66
CA GLU A 61 8.96 -5.15 2.57
C GLU A 61 9.34 -5.69 1.19
N PHE A 62 8.36 -5.82 0.32
CA PHE A 62 8.53 -6.05 -1.11
C PHE A 62 8.41 -4.73 -1.88
N LYS A 63 9.49 -4.35 -2.56
CA LYS A 63 9.61 -3.10 -3.31
C LYS A 63 10.47 -3.26 -4.55
N LYS A 64 9.95 -2.83 -5.70
CA LYS A 64 10.63 -2.93 -7.00
C LYS A 64 11.55 -1.75 -7.31
N GLN A 65 11.14 -0.55 -6.89
CA GLN A 65 11.90 0.69 -7.11
C GLN A 65 11.63 1.73 -6.01
N SER A 66 12.42 2.79 -6.00
CA SER A 66 12.16 3.96 -5.16
C SER A 66 12.68 5.25 -5.81
N PRO A 67 12.13 6.44 -5.46
CA PRO A 67 12.62 7.72 -6.00
C PRO A 67 14.10 7.97 -5.75
N SER A 68 14.66 7.45 -4.67
CA SER A 68 16.06 7.67 -4.27
C SER A 68 17.05 6.68 -4.88
N LYS A 69 16.60 5.46 -5.24
CA LYS A 69 17.50 4.39 -5.75
C LYS A 69 17.18 3.94 -7.17
N GLY A 70 16.09 4.45 -7.76
CA GLY A 70 15.60 3.95 -9.04
C GLY A 70 15.13 2.49 -8.94
N ILE A 71 15.33 1.72 -9.99
CA ILE A 71 14.97 0.30 -10.04
C ILE A 71 15.90 -0.49 -9.10
N ILE A 72 15.30 -1.24 -8.18
CA ILE A 72 16.00 -2.13 -7.25
C ILE A 72 16.01 -3.55 -7.82
N ASN A 73 14.84 -4.07 -8.16
CA ASN A 73 14.66 -5.34 -8.85
C ASN A 73 13.23 -5.42 -9.41
N ASP A 74 13.10 -5.42 -10.72
CA ASP A 74 11.83 -5.49 -11.46
C ASP A 74 11.55 -6.87 -12.07
N LYS A 75 12.50 -7.81 -11.92
CA LYS A 75 12.46 -9.15 -12.55
C LYS A 75 11.91 -10.23 -11.64
N VAL A 76 11.91 -10.01 -10.33
CA VAL A 76 11.49 -11.02 -9.34
C VAL A 76 9.98 -10.95 -9.15
N ALA A 77 9.32 -12.10 -9.25
CA ALA A 77 7.90 -12.21 -8.98
C ALA A 77 7.62 -12.00 -7.47
N PRO A 78 6.57 -11.23 -7.10
CA PRO A 78 6.21 -11.02 -5.70
C PRO A 78 6.04 -12.35 -4.94
N LEU A 79 5.41 -13.34 -5.56
CA LEU A 79 5.12 -14.63 -4.96
C LEU A 79 6.38 -15.35 -4.46
N GLU A 80 7.46 -15.33 -5.24
CA GLU A 80 8.72 -16.00 -4.89
C GLU A 80 9.35 -15.41 -3.61
N ILE A 81 9.30 -14.09 -3.48
CA ILE A 81 9.92 -13.39 -2.34
C ILE A 81 9.03 -13.43 -1.11
N VAL A 82 7.73 -13.18 -1.31
CA VAL A 82 6.77 -13.02 -0.21
C VAL A 82 6.54 -14.34 0.53
N THR A 83 6.50 -15.48 -0.17
CA THR A 83 6.42 -16.79 0.47
C THR A 83 7.65 -17.10 1.32
N LYS A 84 8.84 -16.71 0.85
CA LYS A 84 10.07 -16.85 1.66
C LYS A 84 10.06 -15.97 2.91
N TYR A 85 9.51 -14.75 2.85
CA TYR A 85 9.35 -13.94 4.05
C TYR A 85 8.52 -14.65 5.12
N GLU A 86 7.42 -15.30 4.74
CA GLU A 86 6.62 -16.09 5.68
C GLU A 86 7.36 -17.31 6.19
N GLU A 87 8.03 -18.07 5.32
CA GLU A 87 8.85 -19.25 5.67
C GLU A 87 9.93 -18.90 6.71
N PHE A 88 10.57 -17.73 6.57
CA PHE A 88 11.57 -17.26 7.52
C PHE A 88 10.96 -16.53 8.74
N GLY A 89 9.66 -16.62 8.94
CA GLY A 89 8.98 -16.23 10.17
C GLY A 89 8.58 -14.76 10.24
N ALA A 90 8.55 -14.03 9.13
CA ALA A 90 8.06 -12.65 9.13
C ALA A 90 6.67 -12.56 9.78
N SER A 91 6.45 -11.50 10.54
CA SER A 91 5.17 -11.22 11.21
C SER A 91 4.16 -10.57 10.29
N GLY A 92 4.62 -9.94 9.22
CA GLY A 92 3.78 -9.33 8.20
C GLY A 92 4.61 -8.98 6.98
N ILE A 93 3.90 -8.68 5.91
CA ILE A 93 4.49 -8.31 4.63
C ILE A 93 4.00 -6.92 4.24
N SER A 94 4.92 -6.04 3.88
CA SER A 94 4.61 -4.73 3.31
C SER A 94 4.81 -4.79 1.80
N ILE A 95 3.77 -4.47 1.02
CA ILE A 95 3.83 -4.46 -0.45
C ILE A 95 3.50 -3.06 -0.96
N LEU A 96 4.44 -2.46 -1.72
CA LEU A 96 4.24 -1.17 -2.36
C LEU A 96 3.21 -1.30 -3.47
N THR A 97 2.20 -0.42 -3.49
CA THR A 97 1.18 -0.35 -4.56
C THR A 97 1.22 0.95 -5.34
N ASP A 98 2.02 1.92 -4.91
CA ASP A 98 2.24 3.14 -5.69
C ASP A 98 3.00 2.82 -6.98
N LYS A 99 2.38 3.17 -8.12
CA LYS A 99 2.90 2.81 -9.45
C LYS A 99 4.00 3.74 -9.89
N ASP A 100 3.75 5.04 -9.88
CA ASP A 100 4.59 6.02 -10.55
C ASP A 100 5.94 6.23 -9.85
N PHE A 101 5.97 6.16 -8.53
CA PHE A 101 7.18 6.43 -7.74
C PHE A 101 7.86 5.16 -7.22
N PHE A 102 7.11 4.07 -7.03
CA PHE A 102 7.64 2.84 -6.42
C PHE A 102 7.47 1.58 -7.30
N GLY A 103 6.89 1.70 -8.49
CA GLY A 103 6.70 0.59 -9.42
C GLY A 103 5.81 -0.52 -8.90
N GLY A 104 4.99 -0.23 -7.90
CA GLY A 104 4.06 -1.17 -7.31
C GLY A 104 2.78 -1.32 -8.12
N SER A 105 1.98 -2.32 -7.78
CA SER A 105 0.68 -2.53 -8.38
C SER A 105 -0.26 -3.30 -7.43
N PHE A 106 -1.56 -3.26 -7.70
CA PHE A 106 -2.54 -4.09 -6.97
C PHE A 106 -2.35 -5.58 -7.25
N GLU A 107 -1.91 -5.91 -8.46
CA GLU A 107 -1.58 -7.28 -8.88
C GLU A 107 -0.49 -7.91 -7.99
N ASP A 108 0.42 -7.10 -7.45
CA ASP A 108 1.45 -7.61 -6.54
C ASP A 108 0.84 -8.17 -5.24
N ILE A 109 -0.23 -7.57 -4.72
CA ILE A 109 -0.98 -8.10 -3.57
C ILE A 109 -1.88 -9.27 -3.99
N LEU A 110 -2.65 -9.09 -5.08
CA LEU A 110 -3.58 -10.11 -5.58
C LEU A 110 -2.87 -11.44 -5.85
N SER A 111 -1.68 -11.39 -6.47
CA SER A 111 -0.91 -12.58 -6.84
C SER A 111 -0.41 -13.41 -5.66
N VAL A 112 -0.28 -12.80 -4.48
CA VAL A 112 0.29 -13.45 -3.29
C VAL A 112 -0.74 -13.76 -2.21
N ARG A 113 -1.91 -13.09 -2.22
CA ARG A 113 -2.84 -13.13 -1.09
C ARG A 113 -3.25 -14.54 -0.68
N ASN A 114 -3.53 -15.42 -1.64
CA ASN A 114 -3.93 -16.79 -1.36
C ASN A 114 -2.77 -17.72 -0.98
N SER A 115 -1.54 -17.25 -1.08
CA SER A 115 -0.32 -18.05 -0.87
C SER A 115 0.33 -17.81 0.49
N VAL A 116 -0.14 -16.84 1.27
CA VAL A 116 0.42 -16.50 2.58
C VAL A 116 -0.69 -16.36 3.63
N ASN A 117 -0.37 -16.70 4.89
CA ASN A 117 -1.29 -16.68 6.03
C ASN A 117 -0.87 -15.66 7.09
N ILE A 118 -0.09 -14.67 6.70
CA ILE A 118 0.30 -13.55 7.54
C ILE A 118 -0.27 -12.23 6.99
N PRO A 119 -0.37 -11.18 7.82
CA PRO A 119 -0.92 -9.90 7.41
C PRO A 119 -0.14 -9.27 6.25
N ILE A 120 -0.88 -8.74 5.26
CA ILE A 120 -0.35 -7.92 4.18
C ILE A 120 -0.71 -6.46 4.43
N LEU A 121 0.30 -5.62 4.55
CA LEU A 121 0.19 -4.16 4.59
C LEU A 121 0.24 -3.61 3.16
N ARG A 122 -0.84 -2.96 2.72
CA ARG A 122 -0.79 -2.11 1.53
C ARG A 122 0.03 -0.87 1.83
N LYS A 123 1.23 -0.79 1.27
CA LYS A 123 2.14 0.34 1.40
C LYS A 123 1.89 1.35 0.28
N ASP A 124 1.16 2.40 0.60
CA ASP A 124 0.77 3.46 -0.32
C ASP A 124 0.57 4.77 0.45
N PHE A 125 0.35 5.87 -0.27
CA PHE A 125 0.00 7.18 0.29
C PHE A 125 -1.52 7.27 0.41
N MET A 126 -2.06 7.02 1.60
CA MET A 126 -3.49 7.13 1.88
C MET A 126 -3.86 8.61 2.04
N VAL A 127 -4.71 9.11 1.15
CA VAL A 127 -5.19 10.50 1.13
C VAL A 127 -6.71 10.60 1.02
N ASP A 128 -7.39 9.46 0.85
CA ASP A 128 -8.84 9.38 0.69
C ASP A 128 -9.35 8.02 1.23
N GLU A 129 -10.51 8.02 1.88
CA GLU A 129 -11.13 6.81 2.43
C GLU A 129 -11.47 5.75 1.38
N TYR A 130 -11.68 6.14 0.14
CA TYR A 130 -11.88 5.21 -0.99
C TYR A 130 -10.77 4.17 -1.07
N GLN A 131 -9.52 4.55 -0.76
CA GLN A 131 -8.37 3.66 -0.77
C GLN A 131 -8.46 2.53 0.28
N PHE A 132 -9.28 2.69 1.33
CA PHE A 132 -9.51 1.64 2.32
C PHE A 132 -10.36 0.51 1.72
N TYR A 133 -11.36 0.89 0.93
CA TYR A 133 -12.18 -0.09 0.18
C TYR A 133 -11.34 -0.78 -0.91
N GLU A 134 -10.49 -0.04 -1.63
CA GLU A 134 -9.54 -0.63 -2.57
C GLU A 134 -8.59 -1.61 -1.87
N ALA A 135 -7.99 -1.22 -0.73
CA ALA A 135 -7.08 -2.09 0.01
C ALA A 135 -7.76 -3.40 0.42
N LYS A 136 -8.99 -3.30 0.95
CA LYS A 136 -9.77 -4.48 1.33
C LYS A 136 -10.12 -5.34 0.12
N SER A 137 -10.48 -4.73 -1.01
CA SER A 137 -10.88 -5.42 -2.24
C SER A 137 -9.78 -6.26 -2.87
N ILE A 138 -8.52 -5.85 -2.71
CA ILE A 138 -7.34 -6.57 -3.22
C ILE A 138 -6.73 -7.55 -2.20
N GLY A 139 -7.33 -7.68 -1.01
CA GLY A 139 -6.89 -8.64 0.00
C GLY A 139 -5.83 -8.15 0.98
N ALA A 140 -5.59 -6.85 1.07
CA ALA A 140 -4.77 -6.28 2.14
C ALA A 140 -5.49 -6.38 3.50
N ASP A 141 -4.71 -6.57 4.55
CA ASP A 141 -5.17 -6.66 5.93
C ASP A 141 -5.00 -5.33 6.67
N VAL A 142 -4.00 -4.57 6.28
CA VAL A 142 -3.54 -3.35 6.95
C VAL A 142 -3.22 -2.27 5.91
N ILE A 143 -3.41 -1.02 6.29
CA ILE A 143 -2.99 0.16 5.52
C ILE A 143 -2.00 0.99 6.34
N LEU A 144 -1.23 1.85 5.68
CA LEU A 144 -0.32 2.80 6.31
C LEU A 144 -0.93 4.21 6.28
N LEU A 145 -1.14 4.81 7.45
CA LEU A 145 -1.50 6.21 7.57
C LEU A 145 -0.24 7.05 7.82
N ILE A 146 0.07 7.94 6.88
CA ILE A 146 1.25 8.82 6.97
C ILE A 146 0.78 10.19 7.47
N ALA A 147 1.12 10.54 8.71
CA ALA A 147 0.69 11.81 9.34
C ALA A 147 1.03 13.05 8.51
N ALA A 148 2.13 13.05 7.76
CA ALA A 148 2.51 14.15 6.87
C ALA A 148 1.58 14.31 5.65
N CYS A 149 0.76 13.30 5.33
CA CYS A 149 -0.19 13.30 4.21
C CYS A 149 -1.63 13.62 4.63
N LEU A 150 -1.91 13.62 5.94
CA LEU A 150 -3.25 13.68 6.50
C LEU A 150 -3.38 14.86 7.48
N SER A 151 -4.57 15.43 7.56
CA SER A 151 -4.91 16.35 8.65
C SER A 151 -5.19 15.57 9.94
N PRO A 152 -5.11 16.23 11.12
CA PRO A 152 -5.47 15.58 12.39
C PRO A 152 -6.89 15.01 12.44
N THR A 153 -7.81 15.58 11.65
CA THR A 153 -9.21 15.11 11.56
C THR A 153 -9.38 13.92 10.61
N GLN A 154 -8.39 13.64 9.77
CA GLN A 154 -8.40 12.46 8.87
C GLN A 154 -7.75 11.24 9.51
N VAL A 155 -6.91 11.43 10.52
CA VAL A 155 -6.29 10.35 11.30
C VAL A 155 -7.25 9.85 12.37
#